data_244d90440fde1ee8186994ecc9f9c383
#
_entry.id   244d90440fde1ee8186994ecc9f9c383
#
_cell.length_a   1.000
_cell.length_b   1.000
_cell.length_c   1.000
_cell.angle_alpha   90.00
_cell.angle_beta   90.00
_cell.angle_gamma   90.00
#
_symmetry.space_group_name_H-M   'P 1'
#
loop_
_entity.id
_entity.type
_entity.pdbx_description
1 polymer ?
#
loop_
_entity_poly.entity_id
_entity_poly.type
_entity_poly.pdbx_seq_one_letter_code
_entity_poly.pdbx_strand_id
1 'polypeptide(L)'
;YVISQKIELALKQAQDMYDKAQSLGNHDGMREACLCLMTGYFNTLRYKEGITYLNKAFELTSPDSSLATQIDLLTKAVLAYSYLHDNDNMFRYLEELNNAKNRLQEEGTTVLTNGYTNLYLLIDLQYALYYTRLQRPAEAWEYLQKAERHLSTSSFLPYRLIRLAAYAEYYQLTKEYDKALVYLEDAIELVTPISLDDAMIYGLQKADILVKMGFPDDALPVYKQITKAKDSLYTVFSTSQIEQIQSLYNMDQLLFQ
;
A
#
# COMPACT_ATOMS: atom_id res chain seq x y z
N TYR A 1 -6.17 -16.90 10.32
CA TYR A 1 -7.39 -17.57 9.85
C TYR A 1 -8.54 -16.57 9.68
N VAL A 2 -8.94 -15.83 10.73
CA VAL A 2 -10.06 -14.88 10.70
C VAL A 2 -9.83 -13.71 9.72
N ILE A 3 -8.60 -13.21 9.59
CA ILE A 3 -8.27 -12.08 8.70
C ILE A 3 -8.35 -12.53 7.23
N SER A 4 -7.81 -13.67 6.88
CA SER A 4 -7.83 -14.20 5.52
C SER A 4 -9.25 -14.47 5.02
N GLN A 5 -10.12 -15.07 5.85
CA GLN A 5 -11.53 -15.27 5.51
C GLN A 5 -12.28 -13.94 5.30
N LYS A 6 -11.95 -12.90 6.09
CA LYS A 6 -12.53 -11.57 5.90
C LYS A 6 -12.10 -10.92 4.59
N ILE A 7 -10.85 -11.12 4.17
CA ILE A 7 -10.33 -10.57 2.90
C ILE A 7 -11.01 -11.28 1.72
N GLU A 8 -11.11 -12.60 1.72
CA GLU A 8 -11.80 -13.35 0.66
C GLU A 8 -13.28 -12.96 0.55
N LEU A 9 -13.96 -12.80 1.68
CA LEU A 9 -15.33 -12.29 1.70
C LEU A 9 -15.42 -10.88 1.13
N ALA A 10 -14.48 -10.00 1.49
CA ALA A 10 -14.44 -8.63 0.96
C ALA A 10 -14.18 -8.61 -0.56
N LEU A 11 -13.28 -9.46 -1.07
CA LEU A 11 -13.05 -9.62 -2.51
C LEU A 11 -14.32 -10.08 -3.24
N LYS A 12 -15.03 -11.06 -2.68
CA LYS A 12 -16.31 -11.53 -3.25
C LYS A 12 -17.35 -10.42 -3.27
N GLN A 13 -17.52 -9.71 -2.15
CA GLN A 13 -18.47 -8.58 -2.07
C GLN A 13 -18.11 -7.46 -3.06
N ALA A 14 -16.83 -7.17 -3.24
CA ALA A 14 -16.37 -6.18 -4.21
C ALA A 14 -16.64 -6.66 -5.66
N GLN A 15 -16.50 -7.96 -5.96
CA GLN A 15 -16.87 -8.50 -7.24
C GLN A 15 -18.38 -8.42 -7.49
N ASP A 16 -19.20 -8.81 -6.52
CA ASP A 16 -20.67 -8.69 -6.60
C ASP A 16 -21.10 -7.23 -6.81
N MET A 17 -20.42 -6.29 -6.15
CA MET A 17 -20.64 -4.85 -6.34
C MET A 17 -20.29 -4.42 -7.78
N TYR A 18 -19.17 -4.90 -8.32
CA TYR A 18 -18.77 -4.62 -9.69
C TYR A 18 -19.83 -5.12 -10.69
N ASP A 19 -20.25 -6.38 -10.57
CA ASP A 19 -21.20 -7.02 -11.47
C ASP A 19 -22.57 -6.30 -11.45
N LYS A 20 -23.00 -5.92 -10.25
CA LYS A 20 -24.24 -5.14 -10.09
C LYS A 20 -24.11 -3.73 -10.69
N ALA A 21 -23.00 -3.04 -10.47
CA ALA A 21 -22.76 -1.72 -11.04
C ALA A 21 -22.71 -1.81 -12.59
N GLN A 22 -22.08 -2.86 -13.12
CA GLN A 22 -22.03 -3.12 -14.57
C GLN A 22 -23.42 -3.34 -15.16
N SER A 23 -24.27 -4.12 -14.51
CA SER A 23 -25.66 -4.37 -14.97
C SER A 23 -26.51 -3.09 -14.98
N LEU A 24 -26.15 -2.09 -14.20
CA LEU A 24 -26.82 -0.79 -14.09
C LEU A 24 -26.15 0.31 -14.94
N GLY A 25 -25.06 0.01 -15.64
CA GLY A 25 -24.26 0.99 -16.38
C GLY A 25 -23.63 2.05 -15.48
N ASN A 26 -23.42 1.75 -14.18
CA ASN A 26 -22.89 2.67 -13.20
C ASN A 26 -21.35 2.62 -13.18
N HIS A 27 -20.69 3.50 -13.95
CA HIS A 27 -19.24 3.57 -14.06
C HIS A 27 -18.56 3.92 -12.73
N ASP A 28 -19.13 4.80 -11.92
CA ASP A 28 -18.59 5.15 -10.61
C ASP A 28 -18.62 3.95 -9.65
N GLY A 29 -19.72 3.22 -9.63
CA GLY A 29 -19.83 1.98 -8.86
C GLY A 29 -18.84 0.90 -9.29
N MET A 30 -18.62 0.74 -10.60
CA MET A 30 -17.60 -0.18 -11.13
C MET A 30 -16.19 0.27 -10.74
N ARG A 31 -15.89 1.57 -10.82
CA ARG A 31 -14.59 2.13 -10.40
C ARG A 31 -14.30 1.85 -8.92
N GLU A 32 -15.26 2.17 -8.03
CA GLU A 32 -15.10 1.93 -6.59
C GLU A 32 -14.91 0.44 -6.28
N ALA A 33 -15.65 -0.44 -6.94
CA ALA A 33 -15.46 -1.88 -6.82
C ALA A 33 -14.06 -2.33 -7.27
N CYS A 34 -13.53 -1.77 -8.38
CA CYS A 34 -12.17 -2.03 -8.81
C CYS A 34 -11.12 -1.60 -7.77
N LEU A 35 -11.31 -0.45 -7.10
CA LEU A 35 -10.41 0.02 -6.05
C LEU A 35 -10.46 -0.87 -4.80
N CYS A 36 -11.64 -1.39 -4.44
CA CYS A 36 -11.78 -2.39 -3.38
C CYS A 36 -11.07 -3.70 -3.74
N LEU A 37 -11.24 -4.19 -4.97
CA LEU A 37 -10.56 -5.39 -5.47
C LEU A 37 -9.04 -5.20 -5.50
N MET A 38 -8.55 -4.07 -5.99
CA MET A 38 -7.13 -3.72 -5.96
C MET A 38 -6.58 -3.86 -4.53
N THR A 39 -7.22 -3.22 -3.56
CA THR A 39 -6.79 -3.25 -2.16
C THR A 39 -6.79 -4.67 -1.60
N GLY A 40 -7.84 -5.44 -1.85
CA GLY A 40 -7.93 -6.84 -1.42
C GLY A 40 -6.84 -7.72 -2.04
N TYR A 41 -6.54 -7.54 -3.32
CA TYR A 41 -5.45 -8.28 -3.98
C TYR A 41 -4.06 -7.87 -3.47
N PHE A 42 -3.82 -6.59 -3.16
CA PHE A 42 -2.58 -6.16 -2.52
C PHE A 42 -2.41 -6.80 -1.13
N ASN A 43 -3.48 -6.86 -0.34
CA ASN A 43 -3.47 -7.48 0.98
C ASN A 43 -3.28 -9.01 0.94
N THR A 44 -3.40 -9.64 -0.23
CA THR A 44 -3.14 -11.06 -0.44
C THR A 44 -1.89 -11.34 -1.27
N LEU A 45 -1.00 -10.36 -1.40
CA LEU A 45 0.25 -10.41 -2.17
C LEU A 45 0.06 -10.71 -3.68
N ARG A 46 -1.16 -10.56 -4.18
CA ARG A 46 -1.54 -10.76 -5.58
C ARG A 46 -1.44 -9.44 -6.35
N TYR A 47 -0.25 -8.89 -6.40
CA TYR A 47 -0.01 -7.54 -6.91
C TYR A 47 -0.37 -7.34 -8.37
N LYS A 48 -0.14 -8.35 -9.23
CA LYS A 48 -0.46 -8.26 -10.65
C LYS A 48 -1.96 -8.07 -10.89
N GLU A 49 -2.77 -8.84 -10.17
CA GLU A 49 -4.22 -8.69 -10.21
C GLU A 49 -4.66 -7.35 -9.65
N GLY A 50 -4.04 -6.90 -8.54
CA GLY A 50 -4.29 -5.58 -7.98
C GLY A 50 -4.03 -4.46 -8.99
N ILE A 51 -2.91 -4.48 -9.70
CA ILE A 51 -2.60 -3.49 -10.75
C ILE A 51 -3.59 -3.58 -11.92
N THR A 52 -4.06 -4.78 -12.28
CA THR A 52 -5.08 -4.92 -13.33
C THR A 52 -6.37 -4.16 -12.95
N TYR A 53 -6.81 -4.27 -11.71
CA TYR A 53 -8.00 -3.54 -11.24
C TYR A 53 -7.75 -2.03 -11.07
N LEU A 54 -6.54 -1.62 -10.69
CA LEU A 54 -6.16 -0.21 -10.69
C LEU A 54 -6.26 0.39 -12.10
N ASN A 55 -5.71 -0.26 -13.12
CA ASN A 55 -5.79 0.18 -14.51
C ASN A 55 -7.24 0.26 -14.98
N LYS A 56 -8.06 -0.73 -14.63
CA LYS A 56 -9.48 -0.74 -14.95
C LYS A 56 -10.23 0.43 -14.27
N ALA A 57 -9.85 0.80 -13.06
CA ALA A 57 -10.40 1.98 -12.39
C ALA A 57 -10.06 3.26 -13.15
N PHE A 58 -8.85 3.39 -13.69
CA PHE A 58 -8.47 4.52 -14.56
C PHE A 58 -9.32 4.55 -15.85
N GLU A 59 -9.51 3.42 -16.53
CA GLU A 59 -10.33 3.33 -17.75
C GLU A 59 -11.80 3.72 -17.50
N LEU A 60 -12.32 3.43 -16.32
CA LEU A 60 -13.69 3.77 -15.90
C LEU A 60 -13.84 5.23 -15.45
N THR A 61 -12.74 5.95 -15.30
CA THR A 61 -12.75 7.34 -14.82
C THR A 61 -12.87 8.29 -16.00
N SER A 62 -13.94 9.09 -16.02
CA SER A 62 -14.11 10.12 -17.05
C SER A 62 -13.02 11.19 -16.95
N PRO A 63 -12.54 11.74 -18.08
CA PRO A 63 -11.68 12.94 -18.08
C PRO A 63 -12.29 14.14 -17.35
N ASP A 64 -13.62 14.22 -17.34
CA ASP A 64 -14.38 15.30 -16.67
C ASP A 64 -14.73 14.99 -15.21
N SER A 65 -14.17 13.90 -14.65
CA SER A 65 -14.40 13.54 -13.25
C SER A 65 -13.85 14.63 -12.31
N SER A 66 -14.47 14.70 -11.12
CA SER A 66 -14.08 15.70 -10.11
C SER A 66 -12.60 15.60 -9.77
N LEU A 67 -11.98 16.73 -9.43
CA LEU A 67 -10.59 16.78 -8.98
C LEU A 67 -10.36 15.87 -7.76
N ALA A 68 -11.35 15.74 -6.88
CA ALA A 68 -11.32 14.82 -5.74
C ALA A 68 -11.18 13.35 -6.18
N THR A 69 -11.97 12.94 -7.19
CA THR A 69 -11.89 11.59 -7.77
C THR A 69 -10.52 11.32 -8.40
N GLN A 70 -9.98 12.30 -9.14
CA GLN A 70 -8.66 12.20 -9.74
C GLN A 70 -7.56 12.04 -8.67
N ILE A 71 -7.59 12.86 -7.61
CA ILE A 71 -6.64 12.82 -6.49
C ILE A 71 -6.70 11.47 -5.77
N ASP A 72 -7.89 10.94 -5.49
CA ASP A 72 -8.03 9.64 -4.83
C ASP A 72 -7.40 8.52 -5.66
N LEU A 73 -7.72 8.48 -6.95
CA LEU A 73 -7.18 7.46 -7.86
C LEU A 73 -5.67 7.56 -8.03
N LEU A 74 -5.14 8.78 -8.22
CA LEU A 74 -3.70 9.03 -8.33
C LEU A 74 -2.97 8.68 -7.03
N THR A 75 -3.56 8.98 -5.87
CA THR A 75 -3.03 8.59 -4.56
C THR A 75 -2.86 7.07 -4.46
N LYS A 76 -3.87 6.31 -4.87
CA LYS A 76 -3.83 4.85 -4.87
C LYS A 76 -2.77 4.31 -5.83
N ALA A 77 -2.62 4.93 -7.00
CA ALA A 77 -1.58 4.56 -7.97
C ALA A 77 -0.17 4.81 -7.41
N VAL A 78 0.09 5.99 -6.85
CA VAL A 78 1.39 6.31 -6.24
C VAL A 78 1.74 5.30 -5.14
N LEU A 79 0.80 5.00 -4.24
CA LEU A 79 1.02 4.04 -3.17
C LEU A 79 1.27 2.62 -3.70
N ALA A 80 0.48 2.16 -4.68
CA ALA A 80 0.63 0.84 -5.28
C ALA A 80 2.01 0.66 -5.93
N TYR A 81 2.44 1.61 -6.76
CA TYR A 81 3.74 1.54 -7.43
C TYR A 81 4.92 1.81 -6.48
N SER A 82 4.73 2.65 -5.45
CA SER A 82 5.72 2.80 -4.39
C SER A 82 5.97 1.50 -3.64
N TYR A 83 4.90 0.78 -3.30
CA TYR A 83 4.96 -0.51 -2.64
C TYR A 83 5.65 -1.59 -3.50
N LEU A 84 5.42 -1.56 -4.81
CA LEU A 84 6.07 -2.48 -5.76
C LEU A 84 7.51 -2.10 -6.11
N HIS A 85 8.04 -0.98 -5.59
CA HIS A 85 9.32 -0.40 -5.98
C HIS A 85 9.44 -0.10 -7.48
N ASP A 86 8.31 0.09 -8.17
CA ASP A 86 8.26 0.55 -9.56
C ASP A 86 8.39 2.08 -9.59
N ASN A 87 9.63 2.56 -9.56
CA ASN A 87 9.94 3.97 -9.41
C ASN A 87 9.48 4.80 -10.62
N ASP A 88 9.48 4.26 -11.82
CA ASP A 88 9.09 4.97 -13.03
C ASP A 88 7.59 5.28 -13.03
N ASN A 89 6.76 4.27 -12.79
CA ASN A 89 5.32 4.45 -12.69
C ASN A 89 4.95 5.26 -11.44
N MET A 90 5.61 5.02 -10.30
CA MET A 90 5.42 5.81 -9.09
C MET A 90 5.65 7.29 -9.36
N PHE A 91 6.77 7.66 -9.99
CA PHE A 91 7.13 9.05 -10.27
C PHE A 91 6.14 9.70 -11.24
N ARG A 92 5.75 9.00 -12.30
CA ARG A 92 4.76 9.51 -13.25
C ARG A 92 3.45 9.90 -12.55
N TYR A 93 2.87 9.00 -11.76
CA TYR A 93 1.64 9.28 -11.04
C TYR A 93 1.83 10.31 -9.90
N LEU A 94 3.02 10.38 -9.31
CA LEU A 94 3.35 11.38 -8.30
C LEU A 94 3.37 12.80 -8.88
N GLU A 95 3.92 12.98 -10.09
CA GLU A 95 3.87 14.25 -10.81
C GLU A 95 2.43 14.66 -11.16
N GLU A 96 1.61 13.71 -11.64
CA GLU A 96 0.20 13.95 -11.91
C GLU A 96 -0.56 14.33 -10.63
N LEU A 97 -0.28 13.64 -9.51
CA LEU A 97 -0.88 13.92 -8.20
C LEU A 97 -0.48 15.32 -7.68
N ASN A 98 0.80 15.67 -7.85
CA ASN A 98 1.30 17.00 -7.46
C ASN A 98 0.65 18.11 -8.31
N ASN A 99 0.45 17.89 -9.61
CA ASN A 99 -0.26 18.82 -10.48
C ASN A 99 -1.75 18.95 -10.09
N ALA A 100 -2.42 17.85 -9.77
CA ALA A 100 -3.79 17.86 -9.29
C ALA A 100 -3.93 18.63 -7.95
N LYS A 101 -2.96 18.47 -7.04
CA LYS A 101 -2.87 19.25 -5.81
C LYS A 101 -2.73 20.74 -6.08
N ASN A 102 -1.89 21.15 -7.04
CA ASN A 102 -1.70 22.56 -7.37
C ASN A 102 -2.99 23.18 -7.92
N ARG A 103 -3.71 22.47 -8.81
CA ARG A 103 -5.02 22.88 -9.31
C ARG A 103 -6.03 23.06 -8.17
N LEU A 104 -6.03 22.15 -7.18
CA LEU A 104 -6.92 22.26 -6.02
C LEU A 104 -6.65 23.53 -5.20
N GLN A 105 -5.38 23.95 -5.11
CA GLN A 105 -4.99 25.22 -4.47
C GLN A 105 -5.48 26.44 -5.24
N GLU A 106 -5.34 26.43 -6.57
CA GLU A 106 -5.78 27.54 -7.45
C GLU A 106 -7.30 27.73 -7.41
N GLU A 107 -8.08 26.65 -7.27
CA GLU A 107 -9.53 26.70 -7.11
C GLU A 107 -9.98 27.29 -5.76
N GLY A 108 -9.06 27.71 -4.90
CA GLY A 108 -9.33 28.29 -3.58
C GLY A 108 -9.95 27.32 -2.58
N THR A 109 -9.96 26.05 -2.93
CA THR A 109 -10.39 24.98 -2.02
C THR A 109 -9.35 24.90 -0.92
N THR A 110 -9.71 25.29 0.29
CA THR A 110 -8.82 25.21 1.44
C THR A 110 -8.56 23.72 1.70
N VAL A 111 -7.47 23.21 1.14
CA VAL A 111 -6.97 21.83 1.24
C VAL A 111 -6.93 21.35 2.69
N LEU A 112 -6.91 22.31 3.62
CA LEU A 112 -6.80 22.06 5.06
C LEU A 112 -8.11 21.61 5.73
N THR A 113 -9.28 21.77 5.11
CA THR A 113 -10.55 21.56 5.81
C THR A 113 -11.25 20.23 5.52
N ASN A 114 -10.87 19.48 4.47
CA ASN A 114 -11.67 18.34 3.98
C ASN A 114 -10.90 17.01 3.80
N GLY A 115 -9.98 16.65 4.69
CA GLY A 115 -9.30 15.36 4.61
C GLY A 115 -8.05 15.33 3.72
N TYR A 116 -7.76 16.40 2.99
CA TYR A 116 -6.55 16.54 2.17
C TYR A 116 -5.33 17.04 2.95
N THR A 117 -5.45 17.28 4.26
CA THR A 117 -4.34 17.75 5.11
C THR A 117 -3.11 16.84 5.00
N ASN A 118 -3.34 15.55 4.75
CA ASN A 118 -2.27 14.58 4.61
C ASN A 118 -1.73 14.45 3.18
N LEU A 119 -2.34 15.10 2.18
CA LEU A 119 -1.90 15.00 0.80
C LEU A 119 -0.49 15.58 0.59
N TYR A 120 -0.21 16.73 1.21
CA TYR A 120 1.13 17.34 1.19
C TYR A 120 2.17 16.43 1.84
N LEU A 121 1.85 15.90 3.03
CA LEU A 121 2.71 14.96 3.73
C LEU A 121 3.00 13.73 2.85
N LEU A 122 1.96 13.15 2.23
CA LEU A 122 2.11 12.00 1.35
C LEU A 122 3.02 12.32 0.17
N ILE A 123 2.75 13.41 -0.56
CA ILE A 123 3.53 13.80 -1.74
C ILE A 123 5.00 13.99 -1.37
N ASP A 124 5.29 14.73 -0.31
CA ASP A 124 6.67 14.95 0.12
C ASP A 124 7.38 13.66 0.55
N LEU A 125 6.69 12.76 1.28
CA LEU A 125 7.26 11.45 1.63
C LEU A 125 7.52 10.58 0.40
N GLN A 126 6.65 10.60 -0.61
CA GLN A 126 6.84 9.82 -1.83
C GLN A 126 7.99 10.38 -2.69
N TYR A 127 8.18 11.70 -2.75
CA TYR A 127 9.38 12.28 -3.36
C TYR A 127 10.65 11.90 -2.59
N ALA A 128 10.61 11.90 -1.26
CA ALA A 128 11.73 11.45 -0.44
C ALA A 128 12.11 10.00 -0.74
N LEU A 129 11.14 9.08 -0.80
CA LEU A 129 11.36 7.69 -1.19
C LEU A 129 11.92 7.58 -2.61
N TYR A 130 11.36 8.32 -3.57
CA TYR A 130 11.84 8.33 -4.95
C TYR A 130 13.32 8.73 -5.03
N TYR A 131 13.70 9.86 -4.42
CA TYR A 131 15.09 10.33 -4.45
C TYR A 131 16.04 9.42 -3.66
N THR A 132 15.57 8.81 -2.58
CA THR A 132 16.34 7.79 -1.84
C THR A 132 16.68 6.61 -2.74
N ARG A 133 15.71 6.09 -3.48
CA ARG A 133 15.88 4.96 -4.41
C ARG A 133 16.76 5.31 -5.62
N LEU A 134 16.77 6.57 -6.02
CA LEU A 134 17.70 7.11 -7.03
C LEU A 134 19.10 7.41 -6.49
N GLN A 135 19.41 7.07 -5.24
CA GLN A 135 20.71 7.34 -4.60
C GLN A 135 21.06 8.85 -4.52
N ARG A 136 20.04 9.69 -4.33
CA ARG A 136 20.14 11.16 -4.24
C ARG A 136 19.80 11.64 -2.82
N PRO A 137 20.71 11.47 -1.83
CA PRO A 137 20.40 11.69 -0.42
C PRO A 137 20.11 13.16 -0.08
N ALA A 138 20.68 14.11 -0.79
CA ALA A 138 20.45 15.53 -0.52
C ALA A 138 18.99 15.94 -0.81
N GLU A 139 18.49 15.53 -1.98
CA GLU A 139 17.09 15.79 -2.37
C GLU A 139 16.11 14.99 -1.50
N ALA A 140 16.44 13.74 -1.21
CA ALA A 140 15.64 12.91 -0.30
C ALA A 140 15.48 13.59 1.07
N TRP A 141 16.56 14.12 1.61
CA TRP A 141 16.54 14.83 2.90
C TRP A 141 15.69 16.11 2.85
N GLU A 142 15.82 16.89 1.77
CA GLU A 142 15.00 18.10 1.58
C GLU A 142 13.50 17.78 1.65
N TYR A 143 13.07 16.70 0.97
CA TYR A 143 11.67 16.28 0.99
C TYR A 143 11.24 15.69 2.33
N LEU A 144 12.10 14.95 3.03
CA LEU A 144 11.82 14.53 4.41
C LEU A 144 11.59 15.75 5.33
N GLN A 145 12.40 16.80 5.21
CA GLN A 145 12.23 18.02 5.98
C GLN A 145 10.95 18.81 5.61
N LYS A 146 10.54 18.78 4.34
CA LYS A 146 9.24 19.34 3.91
C LYS A 146 8.09 18.55 4.51
N ALA A 147 8.14 17.23 4.48
CA ALA A 147 7.14 16.35 5.05
C ALA A 147 6.92 16.61 6.56
N GLU A 148 7.99 16.82 7.32
CA GLU A 148 7.89 17.13 8.76
C GLU A 148 7.11 18.42 9.07
N ARG A 149 7.08 19.38 8.15
CA ARG A 149 6.29 20.62 8.31
C ARG A 149 4.78 20.39 8.21
N HIS A 150 4.39 19.27 7.57
CA HIS A 150 3.01 18.87 7.37
C HIS A 150 2.55 17.83 8.40
N LEU A 151 3.43 17.42 9.32
CA LEU A 151 3.05 16.56 10.43
C LEU A 151 2.07 17.31 11.32
N SER A 152 0.78 17.14 11.01
CA SER A 152 -0.25 17.40 12.00
C SER A 152 -0.24 16.27 13.02
N THR A 153 -0.75 16.53 14.23
CA THR A 153 -0.98 15.52 15.27
C THR A 153 -1.95 14.41 14.83
N SER A 154 -2.31 14.35 13.56
CA SER A 154 -3.18 13.35 12.96
C SER A 154 -2.44 12.02 12.92
N SER A 155 -2.95 11.10 13.69
CA SER A 155 -2.44 9.76 13.91
C SER A 155 -2.90 8.76 12.85
N PHE A 156 -3.19 9.17 11.61
CA PHE A 156 -3.65 8.24 10.57
C PHE A 156 -2.53 7.25 10.23
N LEU A 157 -2.76 5.99 10.56
CA LEU A 157 -1.78 4.92 10.54
C LEU A 157 -1.00 4.78 9.20
N PRO A 158 -1.63 4.79 8.01
CA PRO A 158 -0.88 4.65 6.76
C PRO A 158 0.21 5.69 6.57
N TYR A 159 -0.04 6.96 6.93
CA TYR A 159 0.95 8.02 6.78
C TYR A 159 2.10 7.89 7.79
N ARG A 160 1.80 7.38 8.99
CA ARG A 160 2.85 7.06 9.97
C ARG A 160 3.77 5.95 9.43
N LEU A 161 3.23 4.91 8.83
CA LEU A 161 4.01 3.82 8.23
C LEU A 161 4.86 4.31 7.06
N ILE A 162 4.30 5.10 6.13
CA ILE A 162 5.04 5.65 5.00
C ILE A 162 6.20 6.53 5.50
N ARG A 163 5.97 7.32 6.53
CA ARG A 163 7.01 8.15 7.15
C ARG A 163 8.14 7.30 7.73
N LEU A 164 7.81 6.28 8.53
CA LEU A 164 8.80 5.38 9.11
C LEU A 164 9.61 4.66 8.02
N ALA A 165 8.95 4.17 6.97
CA ALA A 165 9.61 3.55 5.84
C ALA A 165 10.55 4.52 5.10
N ALA A 166 10.12 5.76 4.85
CA ALA A 166 10.92 6.77 4.17
C ALA A 166 12.21 7.11 4.94
N TYR A 167 12.12 7.27 6.26
CA TYR A 167 13.31 7.49 7.10
C TYR A 167 14.19 6.24 7.15
N ALA A 168 13.63 5.05 7.27
CA ALA A 168 14.39 3.81 7.29
C ALA A 168 15.18 3.62 5.98
N GLU A 169 14.53 3.81 4.80
CA GLU A 169 15.22 3.72 3.51
C GLU A 169 16.31 4.81 3.37
N TYR A 170 16.03 6.04 3.80
CA TYR A 170 16.99 7.14 3.77
C TYR A 170 18.25 6.82 4.62
N TYR A 171 18.07 6.38 5.87
CA TYR A 171 19.19 6.06 6.74
C TYR A 171 19.94 4.78 6.30
N GLN A 172 19.30 3.87 5.60
CA GLN A 172 20.00 2.79 4.91
C GLN A 172 20.90 3.32 3.78
N LEU A 173 20.41 4.27 2.98
CA LEU A 173 21.18 4.90 1.91
C LEU A 173 22.41 5.63 2.48
N THR A 174 22.25 6.39 3.54
CA THR A 174 23.35 7.13 4.19
C THR A 174 24.24 6.26 5.08
N LYS A 175 23.94 4.95 5.19
CA LYS A 175 24.64 3.96 6.03
C LYS A 175 24.61 4.27 7.53
N GLU A 176 23.63 5.06 7.96
CA GLU A 176 23.35 5.32 9.37
C GLU A 176 22.44 4.21 9.93
N TYR A 177 22.94 2.98 9.91
CA TYR A 177 22.17 1.76 10.14
C TYR A 177 21.48 1.72 11.51
N ASP A 178 22.11 2.24 12.54
CA ASP A 178 21.49 2.32 13.89
C ASP A 178 20.18 3.12 13.85
N LYS A 179 20.17 4.24 13.13
CA LYS A 179 18.95 5.05 12.97
C LYS A 179 17.91 4.31 12.11
N ALA A 180 18.35 3.66 11.04
CA ALA A 180 17.44 2.87 10.19
C ALA A 180 16.74 1.77 11.00
N LEU A 181 17.46 1.08 11.90
CA LEU A 181 16.89 0.06 12.78
C LEU A 181 15.80 0.60 13.70
N VAL A 182 15.99 1.79 14.30
CA VAL A 182 14.96 2.41 15.14
C VAL A 182 13.66 2.61 14.37
N TYR A 183 13.72 3.18 13.16
CA TYR A 183 12.53 3.41 12.35
C TYR A 183 11.87 2.10 11.89
N LEU A 184 12.64 1.06 11.61
CA LEU A 184 12.10 -0.25 11.27
C LEU A 184 11.44 -0.94 12.48
N GLU A 185 12.01 -0.83 13.65
CA GLU A 185 11.43 -1.35 14.89
C GLU A 185 10.10 -0.69 15.21
N ASP A 186 10.04 0.64 15.12
CA ASP A 186 8.79 1.40 15.27
C ASP A 186 7.74 0.97 14.23
N ALA A 187 8.14 0.73 12.97
CA ALA A 187 7.24 0.28 11.93
C ALA A 187 6.72 -1.14 12.20
N ILE A 188 7.59 -2.06 12.61
CA ILE A 188 7.23 -3.45 12.97
C ILE A 188 6.25 -3.45 14.16
N GLU A 189 6.54 -2.70 15.22
CA GLU A 189 5.66 -2.59 16.38
C GLU A 189 4.29 -2.07 15.99
N LEU A 190 4.26 -1.03 15.17
CA LEU A 190 3.03 -0.37 14.74
C LEU A 190 2.15 -1.26 13.87
N VAL A 191 2.75 -2.07 12.98
CA VAL A 191 2.02 -2.83 11.96
C VAL A 191 1.71 -4.27 12.38
N THR A 192 2.47 -4.86 13.29
CA THR A 192 2.31 -6.27 13.71
C THR A 192 0.87 -6.63 14.14
N PRO A 193 0.13 -5.78 14.90
CA PRO A 193 -1.24 -6.10 15.28
C PRO A 193 -2.24 -6.07 14.11
N ILE A 194 -1.85 -5.52 12.95
CA ILE A 194 -2.74 -5.17 11.85
C ILE A 194 -2.45 -5.99 10.60
N SER A 195 -1.18 -6.07 10.21
CA SER A 195 -0.72 -6.74 9.00
C SER A 195 0.56 -7.51 9.28
N LEU A 196 0.45 -8.84 9.28
CA LEU A 196 1.62 -9.69 9.45
C LEU A 196 2.56 -9.62 8.23
N ASP A 197 2.01 -9.41 7.03
CA ASP A 197 2.78 -9.30 5.79
C ASP A 197 3.68 -8.07 5.80
N ASP A 198 3.13 -6.91 6.17
CA ASP A 198 3.94 -5.69 6.29
C ASP A 198 5.00 -5.82 7.40
N ALA A 199 4.65 -6.45 8.52
CA ALA A 199 5.60 -6.74 9.59
C ALA A 199 6.76 -7.64 9.09
N MET A 200 6.47 -8.60 8.22
CA MET A 200 7.50 -9.44 7.60
C MET A 200 8.41 -8.63 6.65
N ILE A 201 7.85 -7.70 5.87
CA ILE A 201 8.64 -6.85 4.97
C ILE A 201 9.62 -6.00 5.75
N TYR A 202 9.16 -5.30 6.79
CA TYR A 202 10.05 -4.50 7.65
C TYR A 202 11.04 -5.38 8.44
N GLY A 203 10.61 -6.58 8.85
CA GLY A 203 11.48 -7.57 9.49
C GLY A 203 12.62 -8.03 8.58
N LEU A 204 12.35 -8.28 7.29
CA LEU A 204 13.39 -8.61 6.30
C LEU A 204 14.38 -7.48 6.15
N GLN A 205 13.90 -6.24 6.02
CA GLN A 205 14.80 -5.06 5.94
C GLN A 205 15.68 -4.93 7.20
N LYS A 206 15.11 -5.16 8.40
CA LYS A 206 15.86 -5.18 9.66
C LYS A 206 16.95 -6.25 9.64
N ALA A 207 16.63 -7.47 9.25
CA ALA A 207 17.59 -8.57 9.18
C ALA A 207 18.74 -8.27 8.20
N ASP A 208 18.42 -7.71 7.02
CA ASP A 208 19.42 -7.32 6.03
C ASP A 208 20.37 -6.22 6.56
N ILE A 209 19.86 -5.27 7.33
CA ILE A 209 20.69 -4.24 7.98
C ILE A 209 21.61 -4.87 9.01
N LEU A 210 21.11 -5.76 9.87
CA LEU A 210 21.94 -6.46 10.88
C LEU A 210 23.09 -7.22 10.21
N VAL A 211 22.84 -7.90 9.09
CA VAL A 211 23.89 -8.55 8.31
C VAL A 211 24.91 -7.53 7.79
N LYS A 212 24.48 -6.39 7.23
CA LYS A 212 25.36 -5.31 6.75
C LYS A 212 26.21 -4.69 7.86
N MET A 213 25.70 -4.66 9.08
CA MET A 213 26.43 -4.19 10.27
C MET A 213 27.41 -5.24 10.83
N GLY A 214 27.39 -6.46 10.33
CA GLY A 214 28.25 -7.57 10.81
C GLY A 214 27.65 -8.34 11.98
N PHE A 215 26.33 -8.30 12.18
CA PHE A 215 25.58 -9.02 13.21
C PHE A 215 24.68 -10.13 12.62
N PRO A 216 25.23 -11.12 11.87
CA PRO A 216 24.42 -12.16 11.25
C PRO A 216 23.71 -13.06 12.26
N ASP A 217 24.30 -13.24 13.45
CA ASP A 217 23.70 -14.05 14.52
C ASP A 217 22.41 -13.40 15.06
N ASP A 218 22.33 -12.08 15.08
CA ASP A 218 21.14 -11.35 15.48
C ASP A 218 20.08 -11.31 14.36
N ALA A 219 20.49 -11.39 13.09
CA ALA A 219 19.59 -11.48 11.95
C ALA A 219 18.90 -12.85 11.83
N LEU A 220 19.57 -13.93 12.24
CA LEU A 220 19.09 -15.30 12.09
C LEU A 220 17.74 -15.57 12.79
N PRO A 221 17.50 -15.15 14.05
CA PRO A 221 16.19 -15.27 14.69
C PRO A 221 15.07 -14.53 13.91
N VAL A 222 15.37 -13.36 13.35
CA VAL A 222 14.42 -12.56 12.57
C VAL A 222 14.02 -13.32 11.31
N TYR A 223 14.97 -13.85 10.54
CA TYR A 223 14.67 -14.68 9.37
C TYR A 223 13.85 -15.93 9.70
N LYS A 224 14.17 -16.62 10.80
CA LYS A 224 13.41 -17.78 11.26
C LYS A 224 11.97 -17.43 11.60
N GLN A 225 11.75 -16.32 12.29
CA GLN A 225 10.40 -15.84 12.62
C GLN A 225 9.59 -15.51 11.37
N ILE A 226 10.19 -14.84 10.39
CA ILE A 226 9.57 -14.49 9.11
C ILE A 226 9.21 -15.76 8.32
N THR A 227 10.14 -16.73 8.22
CA THR A 227 9.89 -18.00 7.54
C THR A 227 8.70 -18.72 8.15
N LYS A 228 8.67 -18.82 9.49
CA LYS A 228 7.55 -19.46 10.21
C LYS A 228 6.22 -18.74 9.97
N ALA A 229 6.22 -17.41 9.97
CA ALA A 229 5.02 -16.62 9.69
C ALA A 229 4.52 -16.83 8.25
N LYS A 230 5.44 -16.83 7.28
CA LYS A 230 5.16 -17.10 5.86
C LYS A 230 4.56 -18.50 5.65
N ASP A 231 5.12 -19.52 6.27
CA ASP A 231 4.60 -20.88 6.19
C ASP A 231 3.19 -20.98 6.77
N SER A 232 2.94 -20.31 7.88
CA SER A 232 1.61 -20.23 8.49
C SER A 232 0.58 -19.56 7.56
N LEU A 233 0.94 -18.44 6.94
CA LEU A 233 0.08 -17.74 5.97
C LEU A 233 -0.20 -18.60 4.75
N TYR A 234 0.83 -19.25 4.18
CA TYR A 234 0.69 -20.13 3.02
C TYR A 234 -0.27 -21.29 3.31
N THR A 235 -0.17 -21.89 4.50
CA THR A 235 -1.07 -22.96 4.95
C THR A 235 -2.51 -22.46 5.04
N VAL A 236 -2.72 -21.28 5.59
CA VAL A 236 -4.07 -20.68 5.73
C VAL A 236 -4.68 -20.42 4.36
N PHE A 237 -3.94 -19.82 3.42
CA PHE A 237 -4.44 -19.54 2.07
C PHE A 237 -4.77 -20.82 1.30
N SER A 238 -3.89 -21.84 1.35
CA SER A 238 -4.13 -23.11 0.66
C SER A 238 -5.36 -23.84 1.21
N THR A 239 -5.58 -23.82 2.52
CA THR A 239 -6.77 -24.42 3.14
C THR A 239 -8.03 -23.70 2.74
N SER A 240 -8.03 -22.36 2.72
CA SER A 240 -9.17 -21.55 2.27
C SER A 240 -9.55 -21.81 0.82
N GLN A 241 -8.57 -21.94 -0.08
CA GLN A 241 -8.82 -22.30 -1.48
C GLN A 241 -9.44 -23.68 -1.65
N ILE A 242 -8.96 -24.66 -0.87
CA ILE A 242 -9.53 -26.04 -0.90
C ILE A 242 -10.98 -26.02 -0.41
N GLU A 243 -11.28 -25.29 0.68
CA GLU A 243 -12.64 -25.17 1.19
C GLU A 243 -13.59 -24.49 0.18
N GLN A 244 -13.11 -23.48 -0.56
CA GLN A 244 -13.89 -22.85 -1.64
C GLN A 244 -14.18 -23.82 -2.78
N ILE A 245 -13.19 -24.58 -3.23
CA ILE A 245 -13.36 -25.58 -4.30
C ILE A 245 -14.37 -26.65 -3.85
N GLN A 246 -14.28 -27.11 -2.60
CA GLN A 246 -15.23 -28.07 -2.05
C GLN A 246 -16.64 -27.50 -1.95
N SER A 247 -16.77 -26.24 -1.56
CA SER A 247 -18.07 -25.56 -1.49
C SER A 247 -18.72 -25.42 -2.86
N LEU A 248 -17.95 -25.04 -3.89
CA LEU A 248 -18.42 -24.97 -5.27
C LEU A 248 -18.84 -26.36 -5.79
N TYR A 249 -18.04 -27.38 -5.53
CA TYR A 249 -18.36 -28.75 -5.92
C TYR A 249 -19.65 -29.27 -5.26
N ASN A 250 -19.86 -28.97 -3.97
CA ASN A 250 -21.07 -29.31 -3.24
C ASN A 250 -22.29 -28.56 -3.75
N MET A 251 -22.15 -27.28 -4.14
CA MET A 251 -23.24 -26.52 -4.77
C MET A 251 -23.63 -27.09 -6.13
N ASP A 252 -22.67 -27.48 -6.96
CA ASP A 252 -22.94 -28.12 -8.25
C ASP A 252 -23.71 -29.46 -8.06
N GLN A 253 -23.35 -30.24 -7.07
CA GLN A 253 -24.06 -31.49 -6.75
C GLN A 253 -25.51 -31.25 -6.32
N LEU A 254 -25.79 -30.14 -5.63
CA LEU A 254 -27.15 -29.76 -5.21
C LEU A 254 -28.03 -29.23 -6.36
N LEU A 255 -27.39 -28.64 -7.38
CA LEU A 255 -28.09 -28.13 -8.57
C LEU A 255 -28.47 -29.24 -9.61
N PHE A 256 -27.84 -30.40 -9.50
CA PHE A 256 -28.09 -31.56 -10.38
C PHE A 256 -28.93 -32.67 -9.73
N GLN A 257 -29.46 -32.43 -8.52
CA GLN A 257 -30.51 -33.25 -7.88
C GLN A 257 -31.89 -32.61 -8.04
#